data_3b5d8d12d13d51f05a4a0475df8671a9
#
_entry.id   3b5d8d12d13d51f05a4a0475df8671a9
#
_cell.length_a   1.000
_cell.length_b   1.000
_cell.length_c   1.000
_cell.angle_alpha   90.00
_cell.angle_beta   90.00
_cell.angle_gamma   90.00
#
_symmetry.space_group_name_H-M   'P 1'
#
loop_
_entity.id
_entity.type
_entity.pdbx_description
1 polymer ?
#
loop_
_entity_poly.entity_id
_entity_poly.type
_entity_poly.pdbx_seq_one_letter_code
_entity_poly.pdbx_strand_id
1 'polypeptide(L)'
;MATSNFMDEYSGARILITGGSGCIGSNLVRTLLQVHPAEILVLDDFSSSYLWNLPKAKELKVIEGSILDEEKLKEVFHKRPDYVIHLAAHFANQNSIDHPETDLMVNGLGLLRVLEYSRLTAVKRLVFAGSGCSVYGSHAPIPFKEEMISLKLDTPYQIHKLLGELYCNYYYGTYGVPTSIGRFFNVFGPGEVPGPYRNVIPNFMWKAMHGQPLTITGTGDETRDFAYVGDIVDGILRLGVLEKAKGEAMNLASGTETSVKDLAKYVNEITGNTAETLYAPKRDWDQSNRRLASIEKAKNLIGYEPKMDFREGLANVHQWLETNKENIIKSVGPTASLW
;
A
#
# COMPACT_ATOMS: atom_id res chain seq x y z
N MET A 1 -30.82 -14.41 -11.32
CA MET A 1 -29.59 -14.15 -12.08
C MET A 1 -28.44 -14.39 -11.11
N ALA A 2 -27.52 -15.32 -11.43
CA ALA A 2 -26.33 -15.49 -10.60
C ALA A 2 -25.57 -14.17 -10.60
N THR A 3 -25.31 -13.60 -9.43
CA THR A 3 -24.43 -12.42 -9.30
C THR A 3 -23.06 -12.88 -9.79
N SER A 4 -22.63 -12.40 -10.97
CA SER A 4 -21.27 -12.64 -11.46
C SER A 4 -20.30 -12.18 -10.37
N ASN A 5 -19.32 -13.01 -10.04
CA ASN A 5 -18.28 -12.62 -9.13
C ASN A 5 -17.50 -11.47 -9.79
N PHE A 6 -17.34 -10.32 -9.11
CA PHE A 6 -16.62 -9.16 -9.65
C PHE A 6 -15.20 -9.53 -10.13
N MET A 7 -14.62 -10.59 -9.60
CA MET A 7 -13.31 -11.12 -10.00
C MET A 7 -13.28 -11.63 -11.45
N ASP A 8 -14.44 -12.04 -12.00
CA ASP A 8 -14.54 -12.56 -13.38
C ASP A 8 -14.16 -11.50 -14.42
N GLU A 9 -14.28 -10.20 -14.09
CA GLU A 9 -13.86 -9.08 -14.94
C GLU A 9 -12.34 -9.05 -15.21
N TYR A 10 -11.54 -9.67 -14.36
CA TYR A 10 -10.09 -9.79 -14.54
C TYR A 10 -9.68 -11.01 -15.38
N SER A 11 -10.61 -11.96 -15.61
CA SER A 11 -10.32 -13.13 -16.44
C SER A 11 -10.07 -12.71 -17.89
N GLY A 12 -8.96 -13.18 -18.46
CA GLY A 12 -8.54 -12.79 -19.82
C GLY A 12 -8.10 -11.34 -19.99
N ALA A 13 -8.08 -10.52 -18.93
CA ALA A 13 -7.65 -9.12 -19.00
C ALA A 13 -6.12 -8.97 -18.95
N ARG A 14 -5.61 -7.86 -19.49
CA ARG A 14 -4.24 -7.39 -19.26
C ARG A 14 -4.21 -6.36 -18.15
N ILE A 15 -3.35 -6.58 -17.17
CA ILE A 15 -3.30 -5.76 -15.96
C ILE A 15 -1.89 -5.24 -15.78
N LEU A 16 -1.73 -3.92 -15.73
CA LEU A 16 -0.46 -3.27 -15.37
C LEU A 16 -0.48 -2.93 -13.87
N ILE A 17 0.55 -3.37 -13.17
CA ILE A 17 0.78 -3.04 -11.75
C ILE A 17 2.12 -2.35 -11.66
N THR A 18 2.13 -1.05 -11.34
CA THR A 18 3.38 -0.35 -11.00
C THR A 18 3.67 -0.54 -9.51
N GLY A 19 4.93 -0.79 -9.14
CA GLY A 19 5.27 -1.14 -7.76
C GLY A 19 4.80 -2.55 -7.35
N GLY A 20 4.69 -3.45 -8.33
CA GLY A 20 4.09 -4.77 -8.14
C GLY A 20 4.90 -5.75 -7.31
N SER A 21 6.20 -5.48 -7.03
CA SER A 21 7.07 -6.34 -6.22
C SER A 21 7.02 -6.01 -4.72
N GLY A 22 6.37 -4.89 -4.35
CA GLY A 22 6.16 -4.49 -2.96
C GLY A 22 5.16 -5.39 -2.22
N CYS A 23 4.90 -5.08 -0.96
CA CYS A 23 3.97 -5.83 -0.11
C CYS A 23 2.58 -5.97 -0.76
N ILE A 24 1.92 -4.87 -1.06
CA ILE A 24 0.57 -4.90 -1.64
C ILE A 24 0.60 -5.52 -3.04
N GLY A 25 1.55 -5.10 -3.89
CA GLY A 25 1.64 -5.55 -5.28
C GLY A 25 1.86 -7.05 -5.42
N SER A 26 2.75 -7.64 -4.62
CA SER A 26 3.02 -9.08 -4.68
C SER A 26 1.84 -9.94 -4.25
N ASN A 27 1.05 -9.50 -3.26
CA ASN A 27 -0.19 -10.15 -2.86
C ASN A 27 -1.27 -9.99 -3.93
N LEU A 28 -1.38 -8.81 -4.52
CA LEU A 28 -2.29 -8.55 -5.64
C LEU A 28 -1.99 -9.45 -6.85
N VAL A 29 -0.70 -9.58 -7.23
CA VAL A 29 -0.29 -10.49 -8.30
C VAL A 29 -0.71 -11.92 -8.00
N ARG A 30 -0.48 -12.43 -6.77
CA ARG A 30 -0.89 -13.79 -6.38
C ARG A 30 -2.40 -13.99 -6.48
N THR A 31 -3.18 -13.00 -6.08
CA THR A 31 -4.65 -13.07 -6.14
C THR A 31 -5.15 -13.03 -7.58
N LEU A 32 -4.61 -12.15 -8.42
CA LEU A 32 -5.00 -12.05 -9.83
C LEU A 32 -4.65 -13.29 -10.64
N LEU A 33 -3.55 -13.96 -10.36
CA LEU A 33 -3.21 -15.22 -11.03
C LEU A 33 -4.26 -16.33 -10.87
N GLN A 34 -5.08 -16.27 -9.82
CA GLN A 34 -6.14 -17.26 -9.57
C GLN A 34 -7.32 -17.14 -10.53
N VAL A 35 -7.49 -16.01 -11.20
CA VAL A 35 -8.58 -15.74 -12.14
C VAL A 35 -8.16 -15.79 -13.61
N HIS A 36 -6.99 -16.33 -13.89
CA HIS A 36 -6.47 -16.56 -15.25
C HIS A 36 -6.49 -15.30 -16.14
N PRO A 37 -5.78 -14.23 -15.77
CA PRO A 37 -5.63 -13.05 -16.61
C PRO A 37 -4.88 -13.42 -17.89
N ALA A 38 -5.05 -12.63 -18.97
CA ALA A 38 -4.26 -12.82 -20.17
C ALA A 38 -2.77 -12.50 -19.92
N GLU A 39 -2.52 -11.44 -19.17
CA GLU A 39 -1.16 -11.02 -18.81
C GLU A 39 -1.20 -10.08 -17.60
N ILE A 40 -0.28 -10.28 -16.65
CA ILE A 40 0.03 -9.33 -15.60
C ILE A 40 1.39 -8.71 -15.91
N LEU A 41 1.42 -7.41 -16.12
CA LEU A 41 2.64 -6.63 -16.32
C LEU A 41 3.00 -5.95 -14.99
N VAL A 42 4.17 -6.22 -14.46
CA VAL A 42 4.71 -5.51 -13.29
C VAL A 42 5.82 -4.58 -13.77
N LEU A 43 5.68 -3.28 -13.50
CA LEU A 43 6.75 -2.29 -13.66
C LEU A 43 7.24 -1.90 -12.27
N ASP A 44 8.50 -2.19 -11.95
CA ASP A 44 9.11 -1.95 -10.64
C ASP A 44 10.59 -1.66 -10.81
N ASP A 45 11.13 -0.67 -10.11
CA ASP A 45 12.55 -0.32 -10.16
C ASP A 45 13.37 -0.99 -9.06
N PHE A 46 12.71 -1.81 -8.23
CA PHE A 46 13.30 -2.53 -7.10
C PHE A 46 14.05 -1.65 -6.09
N SER A 47 13.78 -0.34 -6.08
CA SER A 47 14.39 0.60 -5.12
C SER A 47 14.03 0.29 -3.67
N SER A 48 12.87 -0.35 -3.46
CA SER A 48 12.38 -0.69 -2.13
C SER A 48 11.62 -2.02 -2.08
N SER A 49 11.79 -2.86 -3.09
CA SER A 49 11.13 -4.16 -3.25
C SER A 49 12.12 -5.18 -3.82
N TYR A 50 11.70 -6.42 -3.95
CA TYR A 50 12.60 -7.49 -4.40
C TYR A 50 11.89 -8.44 -5.35
N LEU A 51 12.59 -8.82 -6.44
CA LEU A 51 12.04 -9.74 -7.46
C LEU A 51 11.60 -11.08 -6.86
N TRP A 52 12.32 -11.60 -5.86
CA TRP A 52 11.99 -12.88 -5.21
C TRP A 52 10.64 -12.86 -4.47
N ASN A 53 10.08 -11.67 -4.20
CA ASN A 53 8.77 -11.53 -3.59
C ASN A 53 7.61 -11.85 -4.55
N LEU A 54 7.90 -11.92 -5.85
CA LEU A 54 6.90 -12.26 -6.86
C LEU A 54 6.86 -13.78 -7.12
N PRO A 55 5.67 -14.35 -7.41
CA PRO A 55 5.55 -15.74 -7.82
C PRO A 55 6.09 -15.92 -9.25
N LYS A 56 6.46 -17.14 -9.61
CA LYS A 56 6.77 -17.51 -11.00
C LYS A 56 5.50 -17.99 -11.68
N ALA A 57 5.09 -17.33 -12.76
CA ALA A 57 3.92 -17.72 -13.56
C ALA A 57 4.13 -17.30 -15.02
N LYS A 58 3.51 -18.03 -15.95
CA LYS A 58 3.62 -17.74 -17.39
C LYS A 58 2.88 -16.45 -17.79
N GLU A 59 1.83 -16.12 -17.03
CA GLU A 59 1.03 -14.91 -17.21
C GLU A 59 1.69 -13.65 -16.64
N LEU A 60 2.73 -13.80 -15.80
CA LEU A 60 3.42 -12.69 -15.16
C LEU A 60 4.65 -12.27 -15.96
N LYS A 61 4.69 -11.02 -16.35
CA LYS A 61 5.87 -10.34 -16.90
C LYS A 61 6.34 -9.24 -15.97
N VAL A 62 7.62 -9.28 -15.62
CA VAL A 62 8.24 -8.26 -14.78
C VAL A 62 9.20 -7.45 -15.65
N ILE A 63 9.00 -6.15 -15.66
CA ILE A 63 9.83 -5.15 -16.34
C ILE A 63 10.52 -4.33 -15.26
N GLU A 64 11.85 -4.43 -15.20
CA GLU A 64 12.66 -3.57 -14.34
C GLU A 64 12.72 -2.17 -14.91
N GLY A 65 12.28 -1.18 -14.14
CA GLY A 65 12.30 0.23 -14.54
C GLY A 65 11.44 1.11 -13.68
N SER A 66 11.76 2.40 -13.72
CA SER A 66 11.04 3.44 -12.99
C SER A 66 9.84 3.96 -13.79
N ILE A 67 8.78 4.39 -13.09
CA ILE A 67 7.68 5.17 -13.69
C ILE A 67 8.13 6.56 -14.17
N LEU A 68 9.37 6.95 -13.87
CA LEU A 68 10.02 8.16 -14.41
C LEU A 68 10.72 7.89 -15.75
N ASP A 69 10.88 6.63 -16.15
CA ASP A 69 11.48 6.26 -17.44
C ASP A 69 10.38 6.17 -18.51
N GLU A 70 10.40 7.11 -19.45
CA GLU A 70 9.41 7.16 -20.52
C GLU A 70 9.47 5.96 -21.46
N GLU A 71 10.65 5.40 -21.73
CA GLU A 71 10.78 4.23 -22.59
C GLU A 71 10.17 3.00 -21.93
N LYS A 72 10.33 2.86 -20.62
CA LYS A 72 9.68 1.80 -19.84
C LYS A 72 8.17 1.95 -19.79
N LEU A 73 7.67 3.19 -19.63
CA LEU A 73 6.23 3.46 -19.72
C LEU A 73 5.69 3.15 -21.12
N LYS A 74 6.37 3.56 -22.18
CA LYS A 74 6.00 3.19 -23.57
C LYS A 74 5.97 1.67 -23.75
N GLU A 75 6.97 0.95 -23.24
CA GLU A 75 7.05 -0.52 -23.30
C GLU A 75 5.81 -1.19 -22.70
N VAL A 76 5.44 -0.81 -21.44
CA VAL A 76 4.31 -1.43 -20.74
C VAL A 76 2.95 -1.00 -21.31
N PHE A 77 2.77 0.26 -21.70
CA PHE A 77 1.51 0.75 -22.25
C PHE A 77 1.30 0.36 -23.72
N HIS A 78 2.38 0.05 -24.47
CA HIS A 78 2.26 -0.56 -25.81
C HIS A 78 1.52 -1.91 -25.76
N LYS A 79 1.56 -2.61 -24.64
CA LYS A 79 0.79 -3.84 -24.39
C LYS A 79 -0.71 -3.61 -24.24
N ARG A 80 -1.16 -2.33 -24.20
CA ARG A 80 -2.56 -1.93 -24.01
C ARG A 80 -3.22 -2.61 -22.81
N PRO A 81 -2.79 -2.29 -21.58
CA PRO A 81 -3.44 -2.84 -20.39
C PRO A 81 -4.90 -2.40 -20.30
N ASP A 82 -5.78 -3.33 -19.92
CA ASP A 82 -7.17 -3.03 -19.61
C ASP A 82 -7.29 -2.27 -18.29
N TYR A 83 -6.52 -2.70 -17.31
CA TYR A 83 -6.51 -2.15 -15.95
C TYR A 83 -5.11 -1.71 -15.56
N VAL A 84 -5.02 -0.57 -14.89
CA VAL A 84 -3.78 -0.05 -14.30
C VAL A 84 -3.97 0.07 -12.80
N ILE A 85 -3.13 -0.59 -12.03
CA ILE A 85 -3.10 -0.48 -10.56
C ILE A 85 -1.78 0.17 -10.19
N HIS A 86 -1.87 1.46 -9.78
CA HIS A 86 -0.70 2.28 -9.53
C HIS A 86 -0.35 2.27 -8.04
N LEU A 87 0.62 1.41 -7.69
CA LEU A 87 1.16 1.25 -6.33
C LEU A 87 2.57 1.82 -6.18
N ALA A 88 3.29 2.06 -7.30
CA ALA A 88 4.64 2.63 -7.26
C ALA A 88 4.63 3.97 -6.53
N ALA A 89 5.49 4.12 -5.54
CA ALA A 89 5.60 5.32 -4.73
C ALA A 89 6.95 5.37 -4.01
N HIS A 90 7.47 6.57 -3.83
CA HIS A 90 8.53 6.84 -2.87
C HIS A 90 7.89 6.87 -1.47
N PHE A 91 8.03 5.80 -0.72
CA PHE A 91 7.40 5.61 0.58
C PHE A 91 8.47 5.82 1.69
N ALA A 92 8.27 6.45 2.81
CA ALA A 92 7.08 6.98 3.43
C ALA A 92 7.34 8.42 3.96
N ASN A 93 6.63 8.86 5.05
CA ASN A 93 6.76 10.20 5.59
C ASN A 93 8.20 10.63 5.87
N GLN A 94 8.98 9.84 6.65
CA GLN A 94 10.37 10.16 6.96
C GLN A 94 11.23 10.23 5.69
N ASN A 95 11.09 9.26 4.79
CA ASN A 95 11.82 9.23 3.53
C ASN A 95 11.57 10.47 2.67
N SER A 96 10.33 10.99 2.68
CA SER A 96 9.96 12.20 1.95
C SER A 96 10.56 13.48 2.56
N ILE A 97 10.79 13.51 3.88
CA ILE A 97 11.48 14.62 4.55
C ILE A 97 12.96 14.60 4.19
N ASP A 98 13.55 13.41 4.21
CA ASP A 98 14.98 13.24 3.90
C ASP A 98 15.27 13.46 2.40
N HIS A 99 14.30 13.15 1.51
CA HIS A 99 14.43 13.20 0.05
C HIS A 99 13.21 13.83 -0.65
N PRO A 100 12.88 15.13 -0.40
CA PRO A 100 11.64 15.73 -0.87
C PRO A 100 11.53 15.84 -2.40
N GLU A 101 12.63 16.07 -3.10
CA GLU A 101 12.65 16.15 -4.57
C GLU A 101 12.36 14.77 -5.20
N THR A 102 12.97 13.73 -4.67
CA THR A 102 12.69 12.35 -5.13
C THR A 102 11.23 12.00 -4.91
N ASP A 103 10.67 12.40 -3.76
CA ASP A 103 9.27 12.17 -3.44
C ASP A 103 8.34 12.89 -4.43
N LEU A 104 8.62 14.17 -4.77
CA LEU A 104 7.87 14.91 -5.77
C LEU A 104 7.96 14.26 -7.16
N MET A 105 9.15 13.87 -7.57
CA MET A 105 9.36 13.25 -8.88
C MET A 105 8.58 11.94 -9.00
N VAL A 106 8.72 11.04 -8.03
CA VAL A 106 8.08 9.73 -8.09
C VAL A 106 6.58 9.83 -7.86
N ASN A 107 6.14 10.45 -6.76
CA ASN A 107 4.74 10.49 -6.36
C ASN A 107 3.91 11.53 -7.13
N GLY A 108 4.55 12.58 -7.65
CA GLY A 108 3.90 13.62 -8.47
C GLY A 108 4.04 13.37 -9.97
N LEU A 109 5.26 13.56 -10.51
CA LEU A 109 5.50 13.44 -11.95
C LEU A 109 5.28 12.00 -12.45
N GLY A 110 5.72 10.99 -11.69
CA GLY A 110 5.53 9.59 -12.05
C GLY A 110 4.07 9.23 -12.23
N LEU A 111 3.21 9.62 -11.27
CA LEU A 111 1.77 9.43 -11.39
C LEU A 111 1.19 10.18 -12.60
N LEU A 112 1.58 11.44 -12.81
CA LEU A 112 1.10 12.23 -13.95
C LEU A 112 1.39 11.52 -15.28
N ARG A 113 2.59 10.96 -15.45
CA ARG A 113 2.96 10.17 -16.63
C ARG A 113 2.09 8.92 -16.78
N VAL A 114 1.86 8.17 -15.69
CA VAL A 114 0.99 6.98 -15.71
C VAL A 114 -0.45 7.35 -16.09
N LEU A 115 -0.98 8.46 -15.59
CA LEU A 115 -2.31 8.96 -15.97
C LEU A 115 -2.37 9.34 -17.46
N GLU A 116 -1.34 10.02 -17.98
CA GLU A 116 -1.30 10.42 -19.39
C GLU A 116 -1.23 9.20 -20.31
N TYR A 117 -0.38 8.22 -20.02
CA TYR A 117 -0.36 6.98 -20.80
C TYR A 117 -1.67 6.18 -20.68
N SER A 118 -2.32 6.20 -19.52
CA SER A 118 -3.64 5.58 -19.32
C SER A 118 -4.71 6.25 -20.18
N ARG A 119 -4.66 7.59 -20.30
CA ARG A 119 -5.52 8.36 -21.19
C ARG A 119 -5.30 7.98 -22.66
N LEU A 120 -4.03 7.96 -23.10
CA LEU A 120 -3.65 7.67 -24.49
C LEU A 120 -4.00 6.24 -24.94
N THR A 121 -4.01 5.29 -24.00
CA THR A 121 -4.31 3.89 -24.28
C THR A 121 -5.75 3.49 -23.96
N ALA A 122 -6.56 4.43 -23.45
CA ALA A 122 -7.96 4.26 -23.12
C ALA A 122 -8.21 3.06 -22.17
N VAL A 123 -7.50 3.02 -21.05
CA VAL A 123 -7.66 1.96 -20.03
C VAL A 123 -9.09 1.92 -19.48
N LYS A 124 -9.60 0.74 -19.14
CA LYS A 124 -10.93 0.57 -18.53
C LYS A 124 -11.01 1.14 -17.11
N ARG A 125 -9.91 1.07 -16.37
CA ARG A 125 -9.79 1.66 -15.02
C ARG A 125 -8.33 1.85 -14.63
N LEU A 126 -8.07 2.99 -13.96
CA LEU A 126 -6.86 3.21 -13.18
C LEU A 126 -7.23 3.28 -11.69
N VAL A 127 -6.64 2.41 -10.88
CA VAL A 127 -6.74 2.47 -9.41
C VAL A 127 -5.48 3.13 -8.86
N PHE A 128 -5.66 4.22 -8.14
CA PHE A 128 -4.56 4.94 -7.48
C PHE A 128 -4.47 4.58 -6.00
N ALA A 129 -3.27 4.23 -5.56
CA ALA A 129 -2.95 4.04 -4.15
C ALA A 129 -2.82 5.39 -3.43
N GLY A 130 -3.93 5.92 -2.98
CA GLY A 130 -3.99 7.06 -2.06
C GLY A 130 -3.58 6.66 -0.64
N SER A 131 -3.63 7.61 0.29
CA SER A 131 -3.22 7.38 1.68
C SER A 131 -4.17 8.06 2.67
N GLY A 132 -4.92 7.23 3.40
CA GLY A 132 -5.78 7.71 4.49
C GLY A 132 -4.98 8.22 5.70
N CYS A 133 -3.74 7.79 5.85
CA CYS A 133 -2.86 8.35 6.88
C CYS A 133 -2.29 9.73 6.51
N SER A 134 -2.52 10.21 5.29
CA SER A 134 -1.92 11.42 4.73
C SER A 134 -2.95 12.56 4.58
N VAL A 135 -4.02 12.32 3.83
CA VAL A 135 -4.89 13.39 3.32
C VAL A 135 -5.77 14.07 4.38
N TYR A 136 -5.92 13.48 5.56
CA TYR A 136 -6.74 14.04 6.64
C TYR A 136 -5.94 14.97 7.58
N GLY A 137 -4.60 14.99 7.46
CA GLY A 137 -3.73 15.71 8.39
C GLY A 137 -3.74 15.10 9.80
N SER A 138 -3.15 15.82 10.76
CA SER A 138 -2.97 15.31 12.12
C SER A 138 -4.10 15.64 13.10
N HIS A 139 -5.04 16.52 12.72
CA HIS A 139 -6.05 17.10 13.63
C HIS A 139 -7.51 16.86 13.23
N ALA A 140 -7.75 16.10 12.16
CA ALA A 140 -9.12 15.76 11.77
C ALA A 140 -9.80 14.90 12.86
N PRO A 141 -11.12 15.09 13.08
CA PRO A 141 -11.86 14.24 14.02
C PRO A 141 -11.93 12.80 13.51
N ILE A 142 -11.93 11.84 14.42
CA ILE A 142 -12.06 10.41 14.09
C ILE A 142 -13.51 9.93 14.32
N PRO A 143 -13.97 8.91 13.58
CA PRO A 143 -13.28 8.25 12.47
C PRO A 143 -13.18 9.16 11.24
N PHE A 144 -12.06 9.06 10.51
CA PHE A 144 -11.85 9.84 9.28
C PHE A 144 -12.84 9.43 8.21
N LYS A 145 -13.61 10.39 7.71
CA LYS A 145 -14.52 10.24 6.57
C LYS A 145 -13.93 10.90 5.33
N GLU A 146 -14.30 10.44 4.16
CA GLU A 146 -13.65 10.82 2.89
C GLU A 146 -13.74 12.31 2.56
N GLU A 147 -14.76 13.02 3.07
CA GLU A 147 -14.91 14.47 2.92
C GLU A 147 -13.98 15.32 3.79
N MET A 148 -13.29 14.74 4.77
CA MET A 148 -12.48 15.45 5.78
C MET A 148 -11.05 15.77 5.31
N ILE A 149 -10.82 16.07 4.02
CA ILE A 149 -9.50 16.40 3.49
C ILE A 149 -8.94 17.66 4.16
N SER A 150 -7.68 17.60 4.59
CA SER A 150 -6.94 18.71 5.17
C SER A 150 -6.00 19.35 4.15
N LEU A 151 -5.91 20.68 4.16
CA LEU A 151 -4.86 21.44 3.45
C LEU A 151 -3.63 21.71 4.34
N LYS A 152 -3.70 21.33 5.64
CA LYS A 152 -2.56 21.41 6.57
C LYS A 152 -1.97 20.01 6.71
N LEU A 153 -0.89 19.77 6.00
CA LEU A 153 -0.20 18.48 5.91
C LEU A 153 1.24 18.65 6.44
N ASP A 154 1.75 17.61 7.06
CA ASP A 154 2.98 17.69 7.87
C ASP A 154 4.24 17.22 7.10
N THR A 155 4.08 16.53 5.95
CA THR A 155 5.21 15.97 5.20
C THR A 155 5.01 16.07 3.69
N PRO A 156 6.10 16.10 2.88
CA PRO A 156 6.01 16.06 1.42
C PRO A 156 5.20 14.87 0.90
N TYR A 157 5.37 13.68 1.48
CA TYR A 157 4.59 12.49 1.11
C TYR A 157 3.09 12.71 1.21
N GLN A 158 2.62 13.34 2.31
CA GLN A 158 1.20 13.66 2.50
C GLN A 158 0.70 14.61 1.40
N ILE A 159 1.50 15.64 1.09
CA ILE A 159 1.18 16.61 0.03
C ILE A 159 1.08 15.91 -1.32
N HIS A 160 2.04 15.05 -1.66
CA HIS A 160 2.05 14.39 -2.96
C HIS A 160 0.97 13.29 -3.10
N LYS A 161 0.56 12.66 -2.00
CA LYS A 161 -0.61 11.76 -2.03
C LYS A 161 -1.91 12.52 -2.28
N LEU A 162 -2.09 13.70 -1.68
CA LEU A 162 -3.22 14.58 -1.99
C LEU A 162 -3.14 15.12 -3.43
N LEU A 163 -1.96 15.55 -3.88
CA LEU A 163 -1.73 15.96 -5.28
C LEU A 163 -2.15 14.85 -6.26
N GLY A 164 -1.81 13.60 -5.93
CA GLY A 164 -2.20 12.44 -6.74
C GLY A 164 -3.72 12.29 -6.87
N GLU A 165 -4.47 12.47 -5.79
CA GLU A 165 -5.94 12.46 -5.83
C GLU A 165 -6.51 13.59 -6.69
N LEU A 166 -5.93 14.80 -6.59
CA LEU A 166 -6.35 15.94 -7.40
C LEU A 166 -6.12 15.68 -8.90
N TYR A 167 -5.00 15.07 -9.28
CA TYR A 167 -4.75 14.67 -10.66
C TYR A 167 -5.71 13.56 -11.12
N CYS A 168 -5.97 12.54 -10.31
CA CYS A 168 -6.96 11.51 -10.65
C CYS A 168 -8.34 12.11 -10.93
N ASN A 169 -8.80 13.03 -10.07
CA ASN A 169 -10.06 13.74 -10.24
C ASN A 169 -10.08 14.63 -11.50
N TYR A 170 -8.97 15.34 -11.75
CA TYR A 170 -8.84 16.16 -12.97
C TYR A 170 -8.90 15.31 -14.24
N TYR A 171 -8.17 14.20 -14.30
CA TYR A 171 -8.17 13.31 -15.47
C TYR A 171 -9.53 12.64 -15.67
N TYR A 172 -10.22 12.28 -14.60
CA TYR A 172 -11.59 11.76 -14.69
C TYR A 172 -12.57 12.82 -15.20
N GLY A 173 -12.60 13.99 -14.58
CA GLY A 173 -13.56 15.04 -14.92
C GLY A 173 -13.32 15.70 -16.27
N THR A 174 -12.05 15.86 -16.68
CA THR A 174 -11.68 16.59 -17.91
C THR A 174 -11.52 15.69 -19.12
N TYR A 175 -10.89 14.53 -18.93
CA TYR A 175 -10.54 13.62 -20.05
C TYR A 175 -11.35 12.32 -20.03
N GLY A 176 -12.19 12.10 -19.03
CA GLY A 176 -12.99 10.88 -18.91
C GLY A 176 -12.17 9.62 -18.61
N VAL A 177 -10.93 9.77 -18.11
CA VAL A 177 -10.11 8.61 -17.68
C VAL A 177 -10.76 8.00 -16.46
N PRO A 178 -11.21 6.72 -16.49
CA PRO A 178 -11.91 6.12 -15.38
C PRO A 178 -10.93 5.86 -14.22
N THR A 179 -10.81 6.77 -13.27
CA THR A 179 -9.98 6.62 -12.06
C THR A 179 -10.81 6.16 -10.88
N SER A 180 -10.16 5.48 -9.93
CA SER A 180 -10.70 5.17 -8.60
C SER A 180 -9.55 5.28 -7.59
N ILE A 181 -9.83 5.76 -6.39
CA ILE A 181 -8.81 6.06 -5.38
C ILE A 181 -9.08 5.21 -4.14
N GLY A 182 -8.10 4.40 -3.73
CA GLY A 182 -8.12 3.71 -2.44
C GLY A 182 -7.22 4.45 -1.45
N ARG A 183 -7.79 5.01 -0.38
CA ARG A 183 -7.03 5.60 0.72
C ARG A 183 -6.66 4.53 1.73
N PHE A 184 -5.44 4.01 1.63
CA PHE A 184 -4.97 2.93 2.49
C PHE A 184 -4.55 3.45 3.86
N PHE A 185 -4.88 2.66 4.90
CA PHE A 185 -4.41 2.88 6.27
C PHE A 185 -3.39 1.80 6.61
N ASN A 186 -2.41 2.11 7.43
CA ASN A 186 -1.30 1.27 7.90
C ASN A 186 -1.36 -0.21 7.45
N VAL A 187 -1.14 -0.43 6.15
CA VAL A 187 -1.21 -1.77 5.56
C VAL A 187 -0.10 -2.64 6.12
N PHE A 188 -0.42 -3.87 6.48
CA PHE A 188 0.54 -4.86 6.93
C PHE A 188 0.22 -6.25 6.40
N GLY A 189 1.21 -7.11 6.30
CA GLY A 189 1.02 -8.49 5.86
C GLY A 189 2.29 -9.11 5.28
N PRO A 190 2.19 -10.35 4.80
CA PRO A 190 3.25 -11.00 4.02
C PRO A 190 3.73 -10.12 2.85
N GLY A 191 5.03 -10.14 2.58
CA GLY A 191 5.60 -9.38 1.46
C GLY A 191 6.26 -8.05 1.85
N GLU A 192 6.10 -7.56 3.09
CA GLU A 192 6.80 -6.36 3.56
C GLU A 192 8.12 -6.75 4.23
N VAL A 193 9.22 -6.47 3.55
CA VAL A 193 10.58 -6.71 4.06
C VAL A 193 10.95 -5.61 5.06
N PRO A 194 11.52 -5.93 6.24
CA PRO A 194 11.93 -4.92 7.22
C PRO A 194 12.99 -3.97 6.66
N GLY A 195 13.05 -2.75 7.18
CA GLY A 195 14.02 -1.74 6.72
C GLY A 195 13.79 -0.35 7.31
N PRO A 196 14.66 0.65 7.00
CA PRO A 196 14.66 1.95 7.65
C PRO A 196 13.40 2.79 7.42
N TYR A 197 12.82 2.72 6.23
CA TYR A 197 11.61 3.47 5.88
C TYR A 197 10.35 2.58 5.79
N ARG A 198 10.33 1.48 6.54
CA ARG A 198 9.21 0.53 6.57
C ARG A 198 8.25 0.81 7.72
N ASN A 199 7.07 0.22 7.62
CA ASN A 199 6.09 0.25 8.69
C ASN A 199 6.61 -0.42 9.97
N VAL A 200 5.94 -0.14 11.08
CA VAL A 200 6.34 -0.63 12.41
C VAL A 200 6.26 -2.16 12.52
N ILE A 201 5.26 -2.80 11.89
CA ILE A 201 4.99 -4.24 12.06
C ILE A 201 6.15 -5.12 11.56
N PRO A 202 6.64 -5.00 10.30
CA PRO A 202 7.76 -5.84 9.85
C PRO A 202 9.02 -5.59 10.68
N ASN A 203 9.28 -4.35 11.09
CA ASN A 203 10.45 -4.01 11.90
C ASN A 203 10.37 -4.57 13.33
N PHE A 204 9.20 -4.44 13.98
CA PHE A 204 8.99 -5.02 15.30
C PHE A 204 9.09 -6.55 15.25
N MET A 205 8.42 -7.17 14.28
CA MET A 205 8.45 -8.62 14.13
C MET A 205 9.87 -9.12 13.90
N TRP A 206 10.64 -8.47 13.01
CA TRP A 206 12.03 -8.85 12.74
C TRP A 206 12.94 -8.71 13.95
N LYS A 207 12.84 -7.61 14.70
CA LYS A 207 13.59 -7.42 15.95
C LYS A 207 13.25 -8.49 16.99
N ALA A 208 11.96 -8.73 17.21
CA ALA A 208 11.49 -9.71 18.17
C ALA A 208 11.95 -11.14 17.86
N MET A 209 11.89 -11.55 16.57
CA MET A 209 12.42 -12.84 16.10
C MET A 209 13.92 -13.03 16.35
N HIS A 210 14.67 -11.94 16.56
CA HIS A 210 16.10 -11.96 16.88
C HIS A 210 16.38 -11.66 18.36
N GLY A 211 15.37 -11.73 19.23
CA GLY A 211 15.51 -11.49 20.68
C GLY A 211 15.89 -10.05 21.05
N GLN A 212 15.61 -9.09 20.16
CA GLN A 212 15.96 -7.69 20.38
C GLN A 212 14.81 -6.90 21.02
N PRO A 213 15.11 -5.83 21.78
CA PRO A 213 14.10 -4.97 22.35
C PRO A 213 13.33 -4.21 21.27
N LEU A 214 12.01 -4.06 21.47
CA LEU A 214 11.17 -3.22 20.64
C LEU A 214 11.21 -1.79 21.12
N THR A 215 11.45 -0.82 20.21
CA THR A 215 11.53 0.59 20.57
C THR A 215 10.25 1.30 20.13
N ILE A 216 9.46 1.75 21.09
CA ILE A 216 8.25 2.54 20.88
C ILE A 216 8.65 4.03 20.88
N THR A 217 8.25 4.77 19.84
CA THR A 217 8.38 6.23 19.79
C THR A 217 7.11 6.88 20.35
N GLY A 218 7.25 7.75 21.36
CA GLY A 218 6.13 8.32 22.11
C GLY A 218 5.77 7.52 23.35
N THR A 219 4.50 7.53 23.76
CA THR A 219 4.01 6.86 24.96
C THR A 219 3.60 5.41 24.71
N GLY A 220 3.35 5.06 23.45
CA GLY A 220 2.77 3.78 23.05
C GLY A 220 1.25 3.73 23.13
N ASP A 221 0.60 4.79 23.64
CA ASP A 221 -0.85 4.92 23.65
C ASP A 221 -1.41 5.43 22.30
N GLU A 222 -0.50 5.87 21.42
CA GLU A 222 -0.85 6.24 20.07
C GLU A 222 -1.48 5.05 19.32
N THR A 223 -2.64 5.28 18.71
CA THR A 223 -3.36 4.22 18.01
C THR A 223 -3.25 4.35 16.49
N ARG A 224 -3.31 3.23 15.82
CA ARG A 224 -3.34 3.15 14.35
C ARG A 224 -4.40 2.14 13.91
N ASP A 225 -5.00 2.42 12.77
CA ASP A 225 -5.85 1.48 12.04
C ASP A 225 -4.92 0.64 11.15
N PHE A 226 -4.65 -0.59 11.59
CA PHE A 226 -3.82 -1.54 10.85
C PHE A 226 -4.70 -2.40 9.96
N ALA A 227 -4.52 -2.29 8.65
CA ALA A 227 -5.29 -3.02 7.65
C ALA A 227 -4.47 -4.17 7.06
N TYR A 228 -5.03 -5.38 7.10
CA TYR A 228 -4.34 -6.54 6.53
C TYR A 228 -4.29 -6.47 5.01
N VAL A 229 -3.15 -6.85 4.44
CA VAL A 229 -2.89 -6.75 3.00
C VAL A 229 -3.90 -7.50 2.13
N GLY A 230 -4.42 -8.63 2.60
CA GLY A 230 -5.45 -9.40 1.87
C GLY A 230 -6.76 -8.63 1.74
N ASP A 231 -7.19 -7.93 2.79
CA ASP A 231 -8.38 -7.09 2.75
C ASP A 231 -8.18 -5.88 1.83
N ILE A 232 -6.99 -5.27 1.87
CA ILE A 232 -6.64 -4.16 0.96
C ILE A 232 -6.65 -4.62 -0.50
N VAL A 233 -6.13 -5.80 -0.80
CA VAL A 233 -6.16 -6.40 -2.15
C VAL A 233 -7.61 -6.60 -2.62
N ASP A 234 -8.50 -7.14 -1.78
CA ASP A 234 -9.94 -7.25 -2.11
C ASP A 234 -10.53 -5.87 -2.44
N GLY A 235 -10.24 -4.86 -1.62
CA GLY A 235 -10.68 -3.48 -1.86
C GLY A 235 -10.16 -2.90 -3.18
N ILE A 236 -8.87 -3.06 -3.50
CA ILE A 236 -8.26 -2.64 -4.76
C ILE A 236 -8.96 -3.29 -5.96
N LEU A 237 -9.19 -4.58 -5.88
CA LEU A 237 -9.84 -5.33 -6.97
C LEU A 237 -11.29 -4.88 -7.19
N ARG A 238 -12.02 -4.58 -6.15
CA ARG A 238 -13.37 -3.98 -6.23
C ARG A 238 -13.34 -2.58 -6.85
N LEU A 239 -12.40 -1.72 -6.43
CA LEU A 239 -12.19 -0.39 -7.03
C LEU A 239 -11.88 -0.48 -8.52
N GLY A 240 -11.17 -1.53 -8.94
CA GLY A 240 -10.76 -1.74 -10.33
C GLY A 240 -11.90 -2.02 -11.30
N VAL A 241 -13.01 -2.63 -10.86
CA VAL A 241 -14.05 -3.10 -11.77
C VAL A 241 -15.46 -2.58 -11.48
N LEU A 242 -15.77 -2.25 -10.22
CA LEU A 242 -17.13 -1.84 -9.86
C LEU A 242 -17.44 -0.42 -10.37
N GLU A 243 -18.57 -0.27 -11.07
CA GLU A 243 -18.95 1.02 -11.67
C GLU A 243 -19.10 2.14 -10.63
N LYS A 244 -19.63 1.83 -9.45
CA LYS A 244 -19.81 2.80 -8.36
C LYS A 244 -18.50 3.34 -7.79
N ALA A 245 -17.36 2.77 -8.18
CA ALA A 245 -16.04 3.25 -7.76
C ALA A 245 -15.44 4.31 -8.68
N LYS A 246 -15.99 4.51 -9.89
CA LYS A 246 -15.47 5.50 -10.85
C LYS A 246 -15.55 6.92 -10.31
N GLY A 247 -14.42 7.62 -10.35
CA GLY A 247 -14.31 9.00 -9.86
C GLY A 247 -14.36 9.13 -8.34
N GLU A 248 -14.38 8.02 -7.58
CA GLU A 248 -14.56 8.03 -6.15
C GLU A 248 -13.25 7.76 -5.41
N ALA A 249 -13.10 8.41 -4.26
CA ALA A 249 -12.10 8.08 -3.25
C ALA A 249 -12.77 7.36 -2.09
N MET A 250 -12.17 6.24 -1.62
CA MET A 250 -12.71 5.42 -0.54
C MET A 250 -11.61 5.00 0.44
N ASN A 251 -11.93 5.04 1.72
CA ASN A 251 -11.06 4.48 2.75
C ASN A 251 -11.05 2.96 2.67
N LEU A 252 -9.86 2.39 2.57
CA LEU A 252 -9.62 0.96 2.70
C LEU A 252 -8.78 0.74 3.97
N ALA A 253 -9.40 0.22 5.00
CA ALA A 253 -8.89 0.13 6.36
C ALA A 253 -9.55 -1.03 7.11
N SER A 254 -9.12 -1.31 8.34
CA SER A 254 -9.79 -2.29 9.20
C SER A 254 -11.03 -1.72 9.91
N GLY A 255 -11.09 -0.40 10.10
CA GLY A 255 -12.12 0.25 10.91
C GLY A 255 -11.95 0.02 12.42
N THR A 256 -10.78 -0.45 12.85
CA THR A 256 -10.44 -0.69 14.26
C THR A 256 -9.10 -0.06 14.62
N GLU A 257 -8.96 0.36 15.89
CA GLU A 257 -7.71 0.93 16.39
C GLU A 257 -6.96 -0.08 17.25
N THR A 258 -5.64 -0.10 17.09
CA THR A 258 -4.72 -0.81 17.98
C THR A 258 -3.63 0.15 18.45
N SER A 259 -3.34 0.14 19.77
CA SER A 259 -2.25 0.94 20.32
C SER A 259 -0.89 0.36 19.94
N VAL A 260 0.14 1.22 19.86
CA VAL A 260 1.50 0.75 19.53
C VAL A 260 2.05 -0.17 20.63
N LYS A 261 1.66 0.05 21.89
CA LYS A 261 2.05 -0.84 23.00
C LYS A 261 1.36 -2.21 22.94
N ASP A 262 0.08 -2.27 22.53
CA ASP A 262 -0.60 -3.56 22.33
C ASP A 262 0.01 -4.31 21.13
N LEU A 263 0.34 -3.61 20.05
CA LEU A 263 1.10 -4.19 18.96
C LEU A 263 2.42 -4.80 19.43
N ALA A 264 3.22 -4.06 20.21
CA ALA A 264 4.50 -4.56 20.73
C ALA A 264 4.31 -5.79 21.61
N LYS A 265 3.28 -5.76 22.47
CA LYS A 265 2.90 -6.92 23.31
C LYS A 265 2.56 -8.15 22.46
N TYR A 266 1.68 -8.00 21.45
CA TYR A 266 1.28 -9.11 20.57
C TYR A 266 2.45 -9.67 19.77
N VAL A 267 3.34 -8.80 19.26
CA VAL A 267 4.56 -9.24 18.58
C VAL A 267 5.47 -10.06 19.49
N ASN A 268 5.71 -9.60 20.72
CA ASN A 268 6.51 -10.35 21.69
C ASN A 268 5.86 -11.69 22.07
N GLU A 269 4.54 -11.73 22.25
CA GLU A 269 3.80 -12.98 22.53
C GLU A 269 3.94 -13.99 21.36
N ILE A 270 3.77 -13.55 20.11
CA ILE A 270 3.83 -14.41 18.92
C ILE A 270 5.24 -14.96 18.70
N THR A 271 6.27 -14.15 18.95
CA THR A 271 7.68 -14.54 18.70
C THR A 271 8.34 -15.20 19.90
N GLY A 272 7.71 -15.18 21.08
CA GLY A 272 8.32 -15.61 22.33
C GLY A 272 9.44 -14.68 22.81
N ASN A 273 9.50 -13.45 22.31
CA ASN A 273 10.53 -12.49 22.70
C ASN A 273 10.29 -11.98 24.13
N THR A 274 11.32 -12.06 24.96
CA THR A 274 11.32 -11.63 26.37
C THR A 274 12.13 -10.35 26.61
N ALA A 275 12.69 -9.75 25.54
CA ALA A 275 13.44 -8.51 25.66
C ALA A 275 12.53 -7.35 26.12
N GLU A 276 13.09 -6.46 26.93
CA GLU A 276 12.38 -5.28 27.44
C GLU A 276 11.94 -4.35 26.30
N THR A 277 10.75 -3.78 26.42
CA THR A 277 10.29 -2.73 25.48
C THR A 277 10.90 -1.39 25.89
N LEU A 278 11.56 -0.73 24.94
CA LEU A 278 12.19 0.57 25.14
C LEU A 278 11.26 1.70 24.62
N TYR A 279 11.45 2.90 25.17
CA TYR A 279 10.71 4.10 24.76
C TYR A 279 11.68 5.17 24.29
N ALA A 280 11.35 5.82 23.17
CA ALA A 280 12.11 6.92 22.58
C ALA A 280 11.21 8.15 22.40
N PRO A 281 11.78 9.37 22.28
CA PRO A 281 11.03 10.58 22.01
C PRO A 281 10.16 10.43 20.76
N LYS A 282 8.98 11.08 20.77
CA LYS A 282 8.10 11.15 19.61
C LYS A 282 8.78 11.87 18.45
N ARG A 283 8.51 11.45 17.23
CA ARG A 283 9.03 12.10 16.03
C ARG A 283 8.33 13.46 15.83
N ASP A 284 9.08 14.49 15.46
CA ASP A 284 8.56 15.85 15.34
C ASP A 284 7.41 16.00 14.34
N TRP A 285 7.44 15.26 13.26
CA TRP A 285 6.41 15.29 12.20
C TRP A 285 5.16 14.43 12.52
N ASP A 286 5.23 13.47 13.46
CA ASP A 286 4.09 12.61 13.78
C ASP A 286 3.26 13.21 14.92
N GLN A 287 2.43 14.17 14.57
CA GLN A 287 1.55 14.88 15.52
C GLN A 287 0.23 14.13 15.80
N SER A 288 -0.07 13.06 15.06
CA SER A 288 -1.32 12.33 15.20
C SER A 288 -1.25 11.33 16.35
N ASN A 289 -2.14 11.48 17.33
CA ASN A 289 -2.25 10.53 18.43
C ASN A 289 -3.13 9.32 18.04
N ARG A 290 -4.19 9.55 17.26
CA ARG A 290 -5.13 8.50 16.88
C ARG A 290 -5.40 8.55 15.37
N ARG A 291 -5.48 7.37 14.75
CA ARG A 291 -5.85 7.23 13.34
C ARG A 291 -6.83 6.07 13.20
N LEU A 292 -8.08 6.41 12.88
CA LEU A 292 -9.17 5.47 12.68
C LEU A 292 -9.97 5.89 11.45
N ALA A 293 -10.20 4.97 10.52
CA ALA A 293 -11.03 5.22 9.34
C ALA A 293 -12.51 4.90 9.59
N SER A 294 -13.39 5.66 8.95
CA SER A 294 -14.71 5.15 8.58
C SER A 294 -14.58 4.38 7.26
N ILE A 295 -15.07 3.16 7.22
CA ILE A 295 -15.11 2.32 6.01
C ILE A 295 -16.54 2.25 5.42
N GLU A 296 -17.48 3.03 5.94
CA GLU A 296 -18.89 2.98 5.54
C GLU A 296 -19.10 3.24 4.06
N LYS A 297 -18.37 4.20 3.47
CA LYS A 297 -18.47 4.52 2.05
C LYS A 297 -18.05 3.33 1.19
N ALA A 298 -16.90 2.73 1.47
CA ALA A 298 -16.42 1.55 0.75
C ALA A 298 -17.37 0.35 0.92
N LYS A 299 -17.87 0.12 2.12
CA LYS A 299 -18.87 -0.92 2.40
C LYS A 299 -20.13 -0.73 1.55
N ASN A 300 -20.68 0.48 1.54
CA ASN A 300 -21.95 0.78 0.86
C ASN A 300 -21.85 0.81 -0.67
N LEU A 301 -20.73 1.29 -1.23
CA LEU A 301 -20.58 1.46 -2.66
C LEU A 301 -20.00 0.22 -3.35
N ILE A 302 -19.01 -0.43 -2.73
CA ILE A 302 -18.29 -1.54 -3.35
C ILE A 302 -18.33 -2.85 -2.55
N GLY A 303 -19.04 -2.89 -1.42
CA GLY A 303 -19.17 -4.08 -0.58
C GLY A 303 -17.83 -4.49 0.08
N TYR A 304 -16.95 -3.51 0.37
CA TYR A 304 -15.70 -3.76 1.07
C TYR A 304 -15.96 -4.10 2.54
N GLU A 305 -15.48 -5.25 2.97
CA GLU A 305 -15.56 -5.71 4.36
C GLU A 305 -14.24 -6.36 4.76
N PRO A 306 -13.42 -5.72 5.61
CA PRO A 306 -12.21 -6.35 6.13
C PRO A 306 -12.58 -7.55 7.01
N LYS A 307 -11.85 -8.67 6.86
CA LYS A 307 -12.19 -9.95 7.49
C LYS A 307 -11.07 -10.49 8.38
N MET A 308 -9.85 -10.03 8.18
CA MET A 308 -8.70 -10.57 8.89
C MET A 308 -8.67 -10.09 10.35
N ASP A 309 -8.60 -11.03 11.27
CA ASP A 309 -8.27 -10.71 12.67
C ASP A 309 -6.84 -10.18 12.76
N PHE A 310 -6.63 -9.16 13.60
CA PHE A 310 -5.34 -8.48 13.70
C PHE A 310 -4.22 -9.42 14.19
N ARG A 311 -4.49 -10.25 15.19
CA ARG A 311 -3.49 -11.19 15.72
C ARG A 311 -3.20 -12.33 14.75
N GLU A 312 -4.21 -12.82 14.03
CA GLU A 312 -4.03 -13.79 12.95
C GLU A 312 -3.17 -13.21 11.83
N GLY A 313 -3.44 -11.95 11.43
CA GLY A 313 -2.63 -11.23 10.45
C GLY A 313 -1.17 -11.09 10.89
N LEU A 314 -0.90 -10.80 12.17
CA LEU A 314 0.46 -10.76 12.72
C LEU A 314 1.14 -12.14 12.68
N ALA A 315 0.42 -13.22 12.98
CA ALA A 315 0.95 -14.58 12.88
C ALA A 315 1.34 -14.92 11.43
N ASN A 316 0.55 -14.48 10.44
CA ASN A 316 0.86 -14.65 9.03
C ASN A 316 2.14 -13.86 8.62
N VAL A 317 2.34 -12.66 9.17
CA VAL A 317 3.58 -11.90 8.97
C VAL A 317 4.78 -12.66 9.54
N HIS A 318 4.67 -13.14 10.78
CA HIS A 318 5.72 -13.94 11.44
C HIS A 318 6.10 -15.16 10.60
N GLN A 319 5.12 -15.96 10.20
CA GLN A 319 5.34 -17.14 9.36
C GLN A 319 6.02 -16.80 8.03
N TRP A 320 5.60 -15.71 7.39
CA TRP A 320 6.20 -15.27 6.13
C TRP A 320 7.66 -14.83 6.31
N LEU A 321 7.97 -14.09 7.36
CA LEU A 321 9.34 -13.67 7.68
C LEU A 321 10.25 -14.88 7.97
N GLU A 322 9.77 -15.87 8.73
CA GLU A 322 10.52 -17.11 8.98
C GLU A 322 10.80 -17.87 7.67
N THR A 323 9.76 -18.04 6.84
CA THR A 323 9.89 -18.76 5.56
C THR A 323 10.87 -18.08 4.59
N ASN A 324 10.96 -16.75 4.64
CA ASN A 324 11.78 -15.97 3.70
C ASN A 324 13.05 -15.39 4.33
N LYS A 325 13.42 -15.85 5.54
CA LYS A 325 14.51 -15.31 6.33
C LYS A 325 15.84 -15.19 5.56
N GLU A 326 16.22 -16.22 4.81
CA GLU A 326 17.45 -16.19 4.02
C GLU A 326 17.41 -15.13 2.91
N ASN A 327 16.30 -15.01 2.20
CA ASN A 327 16.13 -14.02 1.14
C ASN A 327 16.18 -12.60 1.74
N ILE A 328 15.54 -12.40 2.89
CA ILE A 328 15.53 -11.13 3.60
C ILE A 328 16.96 -10.75 4.01
N ILE A 329 17.70 -11.64 4.67
CA ILE A 329 19.10 -11.39 5.09
C ILE A 329 19.99 -11.05 3.89
N LYS A 330 19.84 -11.76 2.78
CA LYS A 330 20.60 -11.47 1.54
C LYS A 330 20.26 -10.10 0.96
N SER A 331 19.02 -9.65 1.11
CA SER A 331 18.52 -8.41 0.51
C SER A 331 18.84 -7.16 1.34
N VAL A 332 18.69 -7.24 2.66
CA VAL A 332 18.85 -6.07 3.57
C VAL A 332 20.21 -6.06 4.28
N GLY A 333 21.01 -7.10 4.09
CA GLY A 333 22.34 -7.24 4.70
C GLY A 333 22.30 -7.63 6.18
N PRO A 334 23.48 -7.86 6.79
CA PRO A 334 23.58 -8.28 8.20
C PRO A 334 23.17 -7.21 9.20
N THR A 335 23.01 -5.96 8.77
CA THR A 335 22.57 -4.82 9.60
C THR A 335 21.06 -4.67 9.70
N ALA A 336 20.27 -5.57 9.10
CA ALA A 336 18.81 -5.58 9.20
C ALA A 336 18.25 -5.58 10.63
N SER A 337 19.06 -5.95 11.60
CA SER A 337 18.71 -5.91 13.02
C SER A 337 18.84 -4.52 13.69
N LEU A 338 19.31 -3.50 12.96
CA LEU A 338 19.62 -2.19 13.52
C LEU A 338 18.56 -1.11 13.25
N TRP A 339 17.52 -1.43 12.47
CA TRP A 339 16.45 -0.46 12.15
C TRP A 339 15.43 -0.20 13.23
#